data_d56743abb57b3fd5fe6ed95a82e83d6f
#
_entry.id   d56743abb57b3fd5fe6ed95a82e83d6f
#
_cell.length_a   1.000
_cell.length_b   1.000
_cell.length_c   1.000
_cell.angle_alpha   90.00
_cell.angle_beta   90.00
_cell.angle_gamma   90.00
#
_symmetry.space_group_name_H-M   'P 1'
#
loop_
_entity.id
_entity.type
_entity.pdbx_description
1 polymer ?
#
loop_
_entity_poly.entity_id
_entity_poly.type
_entity_poly.pdbx_seq_one_letter_code
_entity_poly.pdbx_strand_id
1 'polypeptide(L)'
;MKIDFSMGLVEAEAAEKASSMMSYSDQAEHRLREFCAARLAHSELPQIEKTILFARSLKSENAAHPSVRAYFSHPVRVATLALRLETVPSAEIVQLGLLHNVFEVSGLNESNLLKEGYSRRTAEGIRLLTVDRRRQYDPVYLEAFHRKIETHGEDLALIRCVDRLDNLLAFQLIERTKVIEDYLDLTIRFVVPMASRLSPQFGAYLLKLIAYMREVGCDRQLKERYESFLKEAVETAV
;
A
#
# COMPACT_ATOMS: atom_id res chain seq x y z
N MET A 1 19.55 -4.29 -1.69
CA MET A 1 18.65 -4.08 -0.53
C MET A 1 18.58 -5.34 0.31
N LYS A 2 18.52 -5.25 1.62
CA LYS A 2 18.21 -6.41 2.47
C LYS A 2 16.84 -6.15 3.10
N ILE A 3 16.00 -7.17 3.14
CA ILE A 3 14.68 -7.12 3.77
C ILE A 3 14.68 -8.04 4.96
N ASP A 4 14.35 -7.50 6.13
CA ASP A 4 14.05 -8.27 7.32
C ASP A 4 12.53 -8.48 7.37
N PHE A 5 12.08 -9.64 6.92
CA PHE A 5 10.66 -9.97 6.94
C PHE A 5 10.29 -10.59 8.29
N SER A 6 9.79 -9.75 9.19
CA SER A 6 9.29 -10.15 10.51
C SER A 6 7.82 -9.77 10.66
N MET A 7 6.94 -10.53 10.04
CA MET A 7 5.49 -10.43 10.26
C MET A 7 5.06 -11.48 11.29
N GLY A 8 3.98 -11.17 12.01
CA GLY A 8 3.36 -12.09 12.98
C GLY A 8 2.56 -13.21 12.33
N LEU A 9 1.64 -13.79 13.08
CA LEU A 9 0.68 -14.76 12.52
C LEU A 9 -0.29 -14.05 11.58
N VAL A 10 -0.66 -14.71 10.48
CA VAL A 10 -1.55 -14.16 9.45
C VAL A 10 -2.88 -13.69 10.05
N GLU A 11 -3.45 -14.47 10.97
CA GLU A 11 -4.72 -14.16 11.63
C GLU A 11 -4.63 -12.88 12.45
N ALA A 12 -3.53 -12.70 13.20
CA ALA A 12 -3.30 -11.53 14.04
C ALA A 12 -3.09 -10.26 13.18
N GLU A 13 -2.30 -10.35 12.11
CA GLU A 13 -2.05 -9.24 11.20
C GLU A 13 -3.34 -8.84 10.45
N ALA A 14 -4.17 -9.82 10.05
CA ALA A 14 -5.47 -9.55 9.41
C ALA A 14 -6.45 -8.87 10.37
N ALA A 15 -6.50 -9.28 11.64
CA ALA A 15 -7.32 -8.64 12.67
C ALA A 15 -6.84 -7.21 13.00
N GLU A 16 -5.51 -7.02 13.09
CA GLU A 16 -4.91 -5.68 13.26
C GLU A 16 -5.26 -4.77 12.08
N LYS A 17 -5.16 -5.30 10.86
CA LYS A 17 -5.53 -4.56 9.65
C LYS A 17 -6.99 -4.15 9.66
N ALA A 18 -7.92 -5.06 9.95
CA ALA A 18 -9.34 -4.77 10.02
C ALA A 18 -9.63 -3.66 11.06
N SER A 19 -8.99 -3.73 12.23
CA SER A 19 -9.06 -2.68 13.24
C SER A 19 -8.51 -1.34 12.75
N SER A 20 -7.37 -1.36 12.06
CA SER A 20 -6.71 -0.14 11.54
C SER A 20 -7.53 0.54 10.44
N MET A 21 -8.29 -0.21 9.66
CA MET A 21 -9.18 0.34 8.62
C MET A 21 -10.38 1.08 9.20
N MET A 22 -10.76 0.78 10.45
CA MET A 22 -11.80 1.48 11.20
C MET A 22 -11.23 2.63 12.05
N SER A 23 -10.06 3.13 11.70
CA SER A 23 -9.43 4.29 12.32
C SER A 23 -9.14 5.38 11.30
N TYR A 24 -9.17 6.63 11.76
CA TYR A 24 -8.81 7.77 10.90
C TYR A 24 -7.32 7.77 10.56
N SER A 25 -6.97 8.33 9.42
CA SER A 25 -5.59 8.44 8.93
C SER A 25 -4.64 9.12 9.92
N ASP A 26 -5.15 10.01 10.77
CA ASP A 26 -4.35 10.75 11.77
C ASP A 26 -3.57 9.81 12.70
N GLN A 27 -4.15 8.69 13.14
CA GLN A 27 -3.47 7.70 13.97
C GLN A 27 -2.40 6.92 13.20
N ALA A 28 -2.66 6.61 11.94
CA ALA A 28 -1.70 5.94 11.08
C ALA A 28 -0.50 6.88 10.78
N GLU A 29 -0.78 8.16 10.51
CA GLU A 29 0.25 9.20 10.32
C GLU A 29 1.12 9.38 11.55
N HIS A 30 0.51 9.42 12.74
CA HIS A 30 1.27 9.56 13.99
C HIS A 30 2.27 8.41 14.15
N ARG A 31 1.83 7.17 13.96
CA ARG A 31 2.70 5.98 14.00
C ARG A 31 3.81 6.04 12.94
N LEU A 32 3.51 6.47 11.72
CA LEU A 32 4.52 6.63 10.67
C LEU A 32 5.60 7.65 11.10
N ARG A 33 5.18 8.81 11.65
CA ARG A 33 6.14 9.84 12.14
C ARG A 33 7.06 9.32 13.23
N GLU A 34 6.50 8.62 14.23
CA GLU A 34 7.29 7.99 15.29
C GLU A 34 8.28 6.98 14.70
N PHE A 35 7.82 6.17 13.76
CA PHE A 35 8.65 5.15 13.14
C PHE A 35 9.76 5.77 12.25
N CYS A 36 9.46 6.83 11.51
CA CYS A 36 10.45 7.61 10.76
C CYS A 36 11.48 8.23 11.70
N ALA A 37 11.05 8.87 12.79
CA ALA A 37 11.95 9.48 13.77
C ALA A 37 12.90 8.46 14.43
N ALA A 38 12.46 7.21 14.59
CA ALA A 38 13.28 6.14 15.18
C ALA A 38 14.27 5.51 14.18
N ARG A 39 14.04 5.64 12.86
CA ARG A 39 14.80 4.89 11.85
C ARG A 39 15.53 5.72 10.80
N LEU A 40 15.13 6.97 10.59
CA LEU A 40 15.72 7.85 9.59
C LEU A 40 16.65 8.89 10.22
N ALA A 41 17.58 9.41 9.44
CA ALA A 41 18.38 10.56 9.86
C ALA A 41 17.48 11.77 10.09
N HIS A 42 17.79 12.58 11.12
CA HIS A 42 16.99 13.75 11.46
C HIS A 42 16.85 14.75 10.29
N SER A 43 17.87 14.83 9.43
CA SER A 43 17.87 15.66 8.20
C SER A 43 16.86 15.20 7.15
N GLU A 44 16.35 13.96 7.21
CA GLU A 44 15.38 13.42 6.27
C GLU A 44 13.92 13.69 6.69
N LEU A 45 13.67 13.95 7.98
CA LEU A 45 12.31 14.09 8.51
C LEU A 45 11.52 15.26 7.89
N PRO A 46 12.10 16.42 7.58
CA PRO A 46 11.35 17.51 6.94
C PRO A 46 10.77 17.15 5.57
N GLN A 47 11.47 16.36 4.77
CA GLN A 47 10.95 15.92 3.47
C GLN A 47 9.84 14.87 3.61
N ILE A 48 9.85 14.05 4.67
CA ILE A 48 8.76 13.14 4.98
C ILE A 48 7.51 13.91 5.37
N GLU A 49 7.64 14.88 6.28
CA GLU A 49 6.53 15.73 6.68
C GLU A 49 5.92 16.47 5.49
N LYS A 50 6.75 17.04 4.63
CA LYS A 50 6.30 17.64 3.37
C LYS A 50 5.48 16.64 2.53
N THR A 51 5.95 15.40 2.42
CA THR A 51 5.28 14.37 1.62
C THR A 51 3.94 13.96 2.23
N ILE A 52 3.87 13.82 3.57
CA ILE A 52 2.60 13.53 4.27
C ILE A 52 1.59 14.64 4.00
N LEU A 53 1.98 15.90 4.18
CA LEU A 53 1.11 17.05 3.95
C LEU A 53 0.65 17.14 2.49
N PHE A 54 1.57 16.93 1.54
CA PHE A 54 1.25 16.91 0.11
C PHE A 54 0.25 15.81 -0.22
N ALA A 55 0.53 14.55 0.15
CA ALA A 55 -0.35 13.43 -0.14
C ALA A 55 -1.74 13.58 0.51
N ARG A 56 -1.78 14.13 1.73
CA ARG A 56 -3.04 14.43 2.46
C ARG A 56 -3.86 15.54 1.79
N SER A 57 -3.21 16.50 1.13
CA SER A 57 -3.88 17.61 0.44
C SER A 57 -4.57 17.19 -0.87
N LEU A 58 -4.23 16.00 -1.40
CA LEU A 58 -4.75 15.54 -2.67
C LEU A 58 -6.22 15.15 -2.55
N LYS A 59 -7.02 15.63 -3.48
CA LYS A 59 -8.41 15.18 -3.62
C LYS A 59 -8.40 13.81 -4.28
N SER A 60 -8.97 12.82 -3.61
CA SER A 60 -9.19 11.51 -4.22
C SER A 60 -10.40 11.58 -5.16
N GLU A 61 -10.18 11.26 -6.45
CA GLU A 61 -11.26 11.10 -7.43
C GLU A 61 -11.88 9.71 -7.38
N ASN A 62 -11.41 8.84 -6.47
CA ASN A 62 -11.88 7.47 -6.37
C ASN A 62 -13.21 7.42 -5.58
N ALA A 63 -14.31 7.16 -6.30
CA ALA A 63 -15.65 7.02 -5.71
C ALA A 63 -15.78 5.88 -4.67
N ALA A 64 -14.87 4.91 -4.67
CA ALA A 64 -14.86 3.85 -3.67
C ALA A 64 -14.38 4.32 -2.29
N HIS A 65 -13.77 5.51 -2.21
CA HIS A 65 -13.25 6.09 -0.97
C HIS A 65 -13.73 7.54 -0.84
N PRO A 66 -14.98 7.75 -0.44
CA PRO A 66 -15.59 9.08 -0.40
C PRO A 66 -14.92 10.03 0.62
N SER A 67 -14.13 9.50 1.53
CA SER A 67 -13.39 10.29 2.52
C SER A 67 -11.88 10.19 2.28
N VAL A 68 -11.22 11.32 2.02
CA VAL A 68 -9.76 11.42 1.92
C VAL A 68 -9.10 10.88 3.18
N ARG A 69 -9.68 11.09 4.36
CA ARG A 69 -9.14 10.60 5.65
C ARG A 69 -9.13 9.07 5.72
N ALA A 70 -10.16 8.39 5.20
CA ALA A 70 -10.19 6.92 5.18
C ALA A 70 -9.25 6.35 4.12
N TYR A 71 -9.20 6.95 2.92
CA TYR A 71 -8.32 6.52 1.84
C TYR A 71 -6.84 6.70 2.18
N PHE A 72 -6.48 7.86 2.73
CA PHE A 72 -5.08 8.20 3.00
C PHE A 72 -4.42 7.24 4.01
N SER A 73 -5.17 6.54 4.82
CA SER A 73 -4.64 5.53 5.73
C SER A 73 -3.91 4.39 5.00
N HIS A 74 -4.33 4.02 3.76
CA HIS A 74 -3.66 2.98 2.97
C HIS A 74 -2.22 3.37 2.55
N PRO A 75 -1.96 4.49 1.86
CA PRO A 75 -0.58 4.91 1.56
C PRO A 75 0.31 5.03 2.80
N VAL A 76 -0.22 5.51 3.92
CA VAL A 76 0.51 5.62 5.18
C VAL A 76 0.91 4.24 5.71
N ARG A 77 0.01 3.25 5.65
CA ARG A 77 0.34 1.86 6.06
C ARG A 77 1.37 1.24 5.13
N VAL A 78 1.24 1.44 3.81
CA VAL A 78 2.22 0.96 2.82
C VAL A 78 3.60 1.54 3.12
N ALA A 79 3.70 2.85 3.37
CA ALA A 79 4.96 3.49 3.74
C ALA A 79 5.54 2.93 5.05
N THR A 80 4.69 2.74 6.07
CA THR A 80 5.10 2.17 7.37
C THR A 80 5.62 0.74 7.24
N LEU A 81 4.91 -0.11 6.50
CA LEU A 81 5.30 -1.50 6.26
C LEU A 81 6.60 -1.57 5.44
N ALA A 82 6.73 -0.76 4.39
CA ALA A 82 7.95 -0.72 3.59
C ALA A 82 9.16 -0.29 4.43
N LEU A 83 9.01 0.77 5.24
CA LEU A 83 10.06 1.24 6.15
C LEU A 83 10.40 0.20 7.23
N ARG A 84 9.40 -0.56 7.72
CA ARG A 84 9.60 -1.66 8.70
C ARG A 84 10.44 -2.79 8.11
N LEU A 85 10.17 -3.18 6.87
CA LEU A 85 10.81 -4.31 6.21
C LEU A 85 12.18 -3.98 5.62
N GLU A 86 12.44 -2.72 5.29
CA GLU A 86 13.71 -2.27 4.74
C GLU A 86 14.80 -2.24 5.83
N THR A 87 15.93 -2.92 5.60
CA THR A 87 17.03 -2.95 6.57
C THR A 87 17.90 -1.68 6.53
N VAL A 88 17.92 -0.98 5.38
CA VAL A 88 18.62 0.30 5.21
C VAL A 88 17.55 1.37 4.88
N PRO A 89 16.87 1.88 5.91
CA PRO A 89 15.76 2.79 5.72
C PRO A 89 16.21 4.09 5.06
N SER A 90 15.33 4.66 4.22
CA SER A 90 15.57 5.94 3.54
C SER A 90 14.27 6.74 3.43
N ALA A 91 14.39 8.05 3.33
CA ALA A 91 13.23 8.89 3.06
C ALA A 91 12.57 8.54 1.72
N GLU A 92 13.34 8.09 0.74
CA GLU A 92 12.81 7.73 -0.58
C GLU A 92 11.82 6.58 -0.51
N ILE A 93 12.10 5.51 0.28
CA ILE A 93 11.16 4.40 0.44
C ILE A 93 9.83 4.85 1.06
N VAL A 94 9.89 5.79 2.01
CA VAL A 94 8.69 6.37 2.62
C VAL A 94 7.91 7.21 1.61
N GLN A 95 8.60 8.03 0.81
CA GLN A 95 7.99 8.83 -0.26
C GLN A 95 7.32 7.94 -1.31
N LEU A 96 8.00 6.88 -1.77
CA LEU A 96 7.44 5.91 -2.69
C LEU A 96 6.18 5.25 -2.11
N GLY A 97 6.19 4.85 -0.84
CA GLY A 97 5.02 4.26 -0.17
C GLY A 97 3.86 5.23 -0.05
N LEU A 98 4.12 6.49 0.35
CA LEU A 98 3.08 7.52 0.50
C LEU A 98 2.44 7.94 -0.84
N LEU A 99 3.19 7.86 -1.94
CA LEU A 99 2.77 8.40 -3.23
C LEU A 99 2.49 7.30 -4.29
N HIS A 100 2.66 5.99 -3.97
CA HIS A 100 2.69 4.90 -4.95
C HIS A 100 1.51 4.86 -5.92
N ASN A 101 0.35 5.33 -5.52
CA ASN A 101 -0.87 5.32 -6.34
C ASN A 101 -1.42 6.73 -6.63
N VAL A 102 -0.62 7.79 -6.38
CA VAL A 102 -1.08 9.18 -6.53
C VAL A 102 -1.59 9.47 -7.94
N PHE A 103 -0.97 8.93 -8.98
CA PHE A 103 -1.42 9.15 -10.37
C PHE A 103 -2.67 8.35 -10.73
N GLU A 104 -3.04 7.34 -9.94
CA GLU A 104 -4.27 6.57 -10.13
C GLU A 104 -5.49 7.24 -9.50
N VAL A 105 -5.28 8.03 -8.45
CA VAL A 105 -6.35 8.59 -7.61
C VAL A 105 -6.48 10.10 -7.72
N SER A 106 -5.56 10.75 -8.44
CA SER A 106 -5.60 12.18 -8.72
C SER A 106 -5.26 12.45 -10.19
N GLY A 107 -5.55 13.62 -10.68
CA GLY A 107 -5.16 14.04 -12.04
C GLY A 107 -3.68 14.43 -12.18
N LEU A 108 -2.81 14.08 -11.21
CA LEU A 108 -1.39 14.41 -11.22
C LEU A 108 -0.59 13.48 -12.14
N ASN A 109 0.60 13.95 -12.51
CA ASN A 109 1.57 13.22 -13.31
C ASN A 109 3.00 13.48 -12.82
N GLU A 110 3.98 12.84 -13.48
CA GLU A 110 5.41 12.96 -13.14
C GLU A 110 5.88 14.43 -13.09
N SER A 111 5.46 15.27 -14.05
CA SER A 111 5.84 16.69 -14.06
C SER A 111 5.34 17.47 -12.85
N ASN A 112 4.19 17.10 -12.29
CA ASN A 112 3.67 17.72 -11.08
C ASN A 112 4.57 17.40 -9.88
N LEU A 113 5.00 16.13 -9.72
CA LEU A 113 5.90 15.76 -8.64
C LEU A 113 7.26 16.45 -8.74
N LEU A 114 7.81 16.59 -9.96
CA LEU A 114 9.05 17.33 -10.18
C LEU A 114 8.92 18.81 -9.79
N LYS A 115 7.79 19.47 -10.10
CA LYS A 115 7.50 20.86 -9.69
C LYS A 115 7.39 20.99 -8.17
N GLU A 116 6.87 19.98 -7.50
CA GLU A 116 6.83 19.89 -6.04
C GLU A 116 8.20 19.62 -5.40
N GLY A 117 9.24 19.42 -6.22
CA GLY A 117 10.62 19.23 -5.74
C GLY A 117 10.96 17.80 -5.35
N TYR A 118 10.15 16.80 -5.75
CA TYR A 118 10.55 15.40 -5.65
C TYR A 118 11.66 15.06 -6.63
N SER A 119 12.50 14.09 -6.29
CA SER A 119 13.57 13.65 -7.17
C SER A 119 13.00 13.04 -8.45
N ARG A 120 13.79 13.09 -9.54
CA ARG A 120 13.43 12.40 -10.78
C ARG A 120 13.22 10.89 -10.54
N ARG A 121 14.06 10.28 -9.70
CA ARG A 121 13.96 8.86 -9.35
C ARG A 121 12.64 8.56 -8.64
N THR A 122 12.24 9.37 -7.65
CA THR A 122 10.94 9.22 -6.97
C THR A 122 9.78 9.40 -7.97
N ALA A 123 9.77 10.45 -8.78
CA ALA A 123 8.69 10.71 -9.72
C ALA A 123 8.55 9.60 -10.79
N GLU A 124 9.68 9.10 -11.32
CA GLU A 124 9.70 7.96 -12.23
C GLU A 124 9.26 6.66 -11.56
N GLY A 125 9.72 6.42 -10.31
CA GLY A 125 9.29 5.28 -9.52
C GLY A 125 7.77 5.24 -9.33
N ILE A 126 7.15 6.37 -8.99
CA ILE A 126 5.69 6.47 -8.88
C ILE A 126 5.00 6.17 -10.22
N ARG A 127 5.52 6.69 -11.33
CA ARG A 127 4.99 6.39 -12.66
C ARG A 127 5.05 4.89 -12.97
N LEU A 128 6.13 4.22 -12.60
CA LEU A 128 6.29 2.78 -12.81
C LEU A 128 5.40 1.93 -11.91
N LEU A 129 5.08 2.41 -10.71
CA LEU A 129 4.14 1.76 -9.78
C LEU A 129 2.67 1.93 -10.19
N THR A 130 2.37 2.95 -11.02
CA THR A 130 1.01 3.27 -11.46
C THR A 130 0.47 2.19 -12.39
N VAL A 131 -0.67 1.58 -12.02
CA VAL A 131 -1.35 0.53 -12.80
C VAL A 131 -2.36 1.16 -13.75
N ASP A 132 -2.37 0.75 -15.01
CA ASP A 132 -3.50 1.02 -15.90
C ASP A 132 -4.72 0.20 -15.44
N ARG A 133 -5.67 0.86 -14.80
CA ARG A 133 -6.88 0.24 -14.23
C ARG A 133 -7.73 -0.50 -15.25
N ARG A 134 -7.67 -0.12 -16.54
CA ARG A 134 -8.38 -0.82 -17.63
C ARG A 134 -7.77 -2.18 -17.94
N ARG A 135 -6.49 -2.37 -17.58
CA ARG A 135 -5.70 -3.57 -17.87
C ARG A 135 -5.26 -4.33 -16.61
N GLN A 136 -5.79 -3.97 -15.44
CA GLN A 136 -5.37 -4.53 -14.16
C GLN A 136 -5.62 -6.05 -14.00
N TYR A 137 -6.39 -6.66 -14.91
CA TYR A 137 -6.65 -8.11 -15.00
C TYR A 137 -6.09 -8.74 -16.28
N ASP A 138 -5.37 -7.98 -17.12
CA ASP A 138 -4.71 -8.49 -18.32
C ASP A 138 -3.35 -9.12 -17.93
N PRO A 139 -3.18 -10.47 -18.04
CA PRO A 139 -1.95 -11.12 -17.61
C PRO A 139 -0.72 -10.70 -18.41
N VAL A 140 -0.89 -10.36 -19.70
CA VAL A 140 0.21 -9.91 -20.58
C VAL A 140 0.71 -8.53 -20.15
N TYR A 141 -0.23 -7.63 -19.88
CA TYR A 141 0.11 -6.32 -19.34
C TYR A 141 0.80 -6.44 -17.97
N LEU A 142 0.23 -7.25 -17.07
CA LEU A 142 0.77 -7.41 -15.71
C LEU A 142 2.17 -8.04 -15.71
N GLU A 143 2.45 -8.97 -16.61
CA GLU A 143 3.79 -9.53 -16.74
C GLU A 143 4.81 -8.45 -17.13
N ALA A 144 4.50 -7.64 -18.14
CA ALA A 144 5.36 -6.54 -18.56
C ALA A 144 5.49 -5.46 -17.47
N PHE A 145 4.40 -5.15 -16.77
CA PHE A 145 4.36 -4.20 -15.66
C PHE A 145 5.26 -4.63 -14.51
N HIS A 146 5.13 -5.85 -14.00
CA HIS A 146 5.94 -6.33 -12.87
C HIS A 146 7.41 -6.48 -13.27
N ARG A 147 7.70 -6.93 -14.50
CA ARG A 147 9.08 -6.99 -15.02
C ARG A 147 9.75 -5.61 -15.03
N LYS A 148 9.04 -4.55 -15.42
CA LYS A 148 9.56 -3.18 -15.38
C LYS A 148 9.89 -2.75 -13.95
N ILE A 149 9.03 -3.03 -13.00
CA ILE A 149 9.27 -2.74 -11.57
C ILE A 149 10.57 -3.43 -11.12
N GLU A 150 10.70 -4.73 -11.37
CA GLU A 150 11.86 -5.51 -10.95
C GLU A 150 13.20 -5.04 -11.58
N THR A 151 13.16 -4.61 -12.84
CA THR A 151 14.37 -4.11 -13.52
C THR A 151 14.80 -2.73 -13.04
N HIS A 152 13.91 -1.95 -12.40
CA HIS A 152 14.23 -0.60 -11.93
C HIS A 152 14.77 -0.57 -10.49
N GLY A 153 14.49 -1.58 -9.68
CA GLY A 153 15.06 -1.67 -8.34
C GLY A 153 14.21 -2.45 -7.34
N GLU A 154 14.88 -2.93 -6.32
CA GLU A 154 14.28 -3.70 -5.24
C GLU A 154 13.34 -2.85 -4.38
N ASP A 155 13.57 -1.54 -4.28
CA ASP A 155 12.72 -0.57 -3.61
C ASP A 155 11.31 -0.52 -4.23
N LEU A 156 11.22 -0.43 -5.56
CA LEU A 156 9.92 -0.45 -6.24
C LEU A 156 9.25 -1.82 -6.11
N ALA A 157 10.01 -2.91 -6.20
CA ALA A 157 9.51 -4.25 -5.96
C ALA A 157 8.96 -4.40 -4.53
N LEU A 158 9.66 -3.85 -3.53
CA LEU A 158 9.18 -3.84 -2.14
C LEU A 158 7.87 -3.08 -2.01
N ILE A 159 7.77 -1.85 -2.51
CA ILE A 159 6.54 -1.06 -2.46
C ILE A 159 5.39 -1.83 -3.12
N ARG A 160 5.61 -2.42 -4.29
CA ARG A 160 4.57 -3.20 -4.98
C ARG A 160 4.10 -4.42 -4.18
N CYS A 161 5.03 -5.13 -3.54
CA CYS A 161 4.71 -6.29 -2.70
C CYS A 161 3.97 -5.88 -1.43
N VAL A 162 4.37 -4.77 -0.80
CA VAL A 162 3.74 -4.24 0.43
C VAL A 162 2.35 -3.66 0.15
N ASP A 163 2.17 -2.95 -0.97
CA ASP A 163 0.84 -2.52 -1.43
C ASP A 163 -0.10 -3.72 -1.56
N ARG A 164 0.37 -4.79 -2.21
CA ARG A 164 -0.41 -6.02 -2.36
C ARG A 164 -0.70 -6.68 -1.01
N LEU A 165 0.28 -6.74 -0.11
CA LEU A 165 0.13 -7.26 1.24
C LEU A 165 -0.94 -6.48 2.02
N ASP A 166 -0.88 -5.15 2.01
CA ASP A 166 -1.84 -4.30 2.70
C ASP A 166 -3.27 -4.51 2.18
N ASN A 167 -3.43 -4.66 0.86
CA ASN A 167 -4.73 -4.94 0.25
C ASN A 167 -5.25 -6.35 0.61
N LEU A 168 -4.40 -7.38 0.59
CA LEU A 168 -4.80 -8.75 0.95
C LEU A 168 -5.31 -8.85 2.39
N LEU A 169 -4.65 -8.18 3.34
CA LEU A 169 -5.05 -8.15 4.74
C LEU A 169 -6.46 -7.56 4.96
N ALA A 170 -6.99 -6.80 4.00
CA ALA A 170 -8.32 -6.23 4.05
C ALA A 170 -9.43 -7.15 3.48
N PHE A 171 -9.09 -8.28 2.89
CA PHE A 171 -10.07 -9.09 2.13
C PHE A 171 -11.15 -9.74 2.99
N GLN A 172 -10.94 -9.89 4.30
CA GLN A 172 -12.01 -10.30 5.22
C GLN A 172 -13.16 -9.27 5.33
N LEU A 173 -12.95 -8.03 4.84
CA LEU A 173 -13.98 -6.98 4.80
C LEU A 173 -14.73 -6.91 3.46
N ILE A 174 -14.39 -7.78 2.50
CA ILE A 174 -14.90 -7.71 1.12
C ILE A 174 -15.54 -9.05 0.77
N GLU A 175 -16.74 -8.99 0.17
CA GLU A 175 -17.41 -10.20 -0.31
C GLU A 175 -16.58 -10.92 -1.38
N ARG A 176 -16.52 -12.24 -1.26
CA ARG A 176 -15.82 -13.09 -2.20
C ARG A 176 -16.55 -13.12 -3.53
N THR A 177 -15.90 -12.60 -4.55
CA THR A 177 -16.39 -12.57 -5.92
C THR A 177 -15.36 -13.18 -6.85
N LYS A 178 -15.75 -13.44 -8.11
CA LYS A 178 -14.77 -13.86 -9.13
C LYS A 178 -13.62 -12.85 -9.27
N VAL A 179 -13.89 -11.56 -9.14
CA VAL A 179 -12.87 -10.51 -9.20
C VAL A 179 -11.83 -10.66 -8.08
N ILE A 180 -12.27 -11.04 -6.89
CA ILE A 180 -11.36 -11.29 -5.76
C ILE A 180 -10.51 -12.53 -6.03
N GLU A 181 -11.09 -13.63 -6.54
CA GLU A 181 -10.31 -14.82 -6.90
C GLU A 181 -9.28 -14.50 -8.00
N ASP A 182 -9.67 -13.80 -9.05
CA ASP A 182 -8.74 -13.36 -10.10
C ASP A 182 -7.60 -12.51 -9.52
N TYR A 183 -7.90 -11.64 -8.54
CA TYR A 183 -6.89 -10.84 -7.84
C TYR A 183 -5.92 -11.71 -7.02
N LEU A 184 -6.42 -12.74 -6.32
CA LEU A 184 -5.59 -13.68 -5.57
C LEU A 184 -4.70 -14.51 -6.51
N ASP A 185 -5.25 -15.01 -7.61
CA ASP A 185 -4.49 -15.78 -8.60
C ASP A 185 -3.40 -14.95 -9.27
N LEU A 186 -3.71 -13.70 -9.64
CA LEU A 186 -2.71 -12.77 -10.20
C LEU A 186 -1.64 -12.40 -9.16
N THR A 187 -1.99 -12.35 -7.88
CA THR A 187 -1.00 -12.15 -6.81
C THR A 187 -0.05 -13.34 -6.71
N ILE A 188 -0.58 -14.57 -6.75
CA ILE A 188 0.25 -15.78 -6.75
C ILE A 188 1.17 -15.79 -7.97
N ARG A 189 0.65 -15.42 -9.13
CA ARG A 189 1.39 -15.48 -10.39
C ARG A 189 2.52 -14.45 -10.49
N PHE A 190 2.28 -13.22 -10.04
CA PHE A 190 3.20 -12.10 -10.32
C PHE A 190 3.88 -11.54 -9.07
N VAL A 191 3.17 -11.44 -7.94
CA VAL A 191 3.69 -10.76 -6.76
C VAL A 191 4.42 -11.71 -5.83
N VAL A 192 3.91 -12.93 -5.63
CA VAL A 192 4.59 -13.93 -4.79
C VAL A 192 6.01 -14.25 -5.28
N PRO A 193 6.27 -14.47 -6.60
CA PRO A 193 7.64 -14.65 -7.08
C PRO A 193 8.54 -13.43 -6.83
N MET A 194 8.02 -12.21 -7.02
CA MET A 194 8.73 -10.96 -6.73
C MET A 194 9.08 -10.86 -5.24
N ALA A 195 8.11 -11.08 -4.35
CA ALA A 195 8.31 -11.09 -2.90
C ALA A 195 9.32 -12.16 -2.47
N SER A 196 9.30 -13.36 -3.10
CA SER A 196 10.25 -14.43 -2.80
C SER A 196 11.69 -14.10 -3.21
N ARG A 197 11.88 -13.29 -4.25
CA ARG A 197 13.21 -12.78 -4.63
C ARG A 197 13.73 -11.74 -3.63
N LEU A 198 12.85 -10.92 -3.07
CA LEU A 198 13.21 -9.98 -2.01
C LEU A 198 13.52 -10.73 -0.69
N SER A 199 12.68 -11.67 -0.31
CA SER A 199 12.83 -12.54 0.85
C SER A 199 11.98 -13.80 0.67
N PRO A 200 12.56 -15.02 0.78
CA PRO A 200 11.78 -16.27 0.74
C PRO A 200 10.65 -16.31 1.77
N GLN A 201 10.87 -15.73 2.96
CA GLN A 201 9.87 -15.64 4.03
C GLN A 201 8.69 -14.75 3.62
N PHE A 202 8.96 -13.66 2.88
CA PHE A 202 7.91 -12.78 2.39
C PHE A 202 6.98 -13.50 1.39
N GLY A 203 7.56 -14.20 0.41
CA GLY A 203 6.76 -14.99 -0.54
C GLY A 203 5.95 -16.08 0.16
N ALA A 204 6.55 -16.80 1.12
CA ALA A 204 5.86 -17.82 1.90
C ALA A 204 4.72 -17.25 2.74
N TYR A 205 4.91 -16.06 3.33
CA TYR A 205 3.86 -15.37 4.08
C TYR A 205 2.68 -14.98 3.19
N LEU A 206 2.93 -14.41 2.00
CA LEU A 206 1.86 -14.07 1.05
C LEU A 206 1.03 -15.30 0.66
N LEU A 207 1.67 -16.45 0.43
CA LEU A 207 0.95 -17.70 0.13
C LEU A 207 0.07 -18.14 1.30
N LYS A 208 0.58 -18.08 2.54
CA LYS A 208 -0.22 -18.39 3.74
C LYS A 208 -1.39 -17.43 3.90
N LEU A 209 -1.17 -16.13 3.69
CA LEU A 209 -2.21 -15.11 3.76
C LEU A 209 -3.30 -15.35 2.72
N ILE A 210 -2.94 -15.68 1.47
CA ILE A 210 -3.90 -15.98 0.42
C ILE A 210 -4.72 -17.24 0.77
N ALA A 211 -4.07 -18.29 1.29
CA ALA A 211 -4.76 -19.49 1.74
C ALA A 211 -5.76 -19.16 2.86
N TYR A 212 -5.34 -18.40 3.86
CA TYR A 212 -6.19 -17.93 4.95
C TYR A 212 -7.38 -17.11 4.46
N MET A 213 -7.15 -16.16 3.53
CA MET A 213 -8.25 -15.34 2.99
C MET A 213 -9.24 -16.16 2.17
N ARG A 214 -8.79 -17.25 1.53
CA ARG A 214 -9.67 -18.20 0.85
C ARG A 214 -10.49 -19.06 1.81
N GLU A 215 -9.93 -19.42 2.95
CA GLU A 215 -10.59 -20.20 3.98
C GLU A 215 -11.63 -19.38 4.76
N VAL A 216 -11.23 -18.22 5.27
CA VAL A 216 -12.08 -17.37 6.12
C VAL A 216 -13.15 -16.64 5.30
N GLY A 217 -12.79 -16.15 4.11
CA GLY A 217 -13.69 -15.35 3.29
C GLY A 217 -14.03 -13.99 3.92
N CYS A 218 -15.26 -13.51 3.66
CA CYS A 218 -15.76 -12.25 4.21
C CYS A 218 -16.34 -12.46 5.62
N ASP A 219 -15.83 -11.72 6.58
CA ASP A 219 -16.44 -11.60 7.91
C ASP A 219 -17.55 -10.54 7.86
N ARG A 220 -18.81 -10.98 7.91
CA ARG A 220 -19.97 -10.10 7.80
C ARG A 220 -20.03 -9.06 8.93
N GLN A 221 -19.71 -9.43 10.16
CA GLN A 221 -19.78 -8.50 11.30
C GLN A 221 -18.70 -7.42 11.18
N LEU A 222 -17.48 -7.80 10.79
CA LEU A 222 -16.41 -6.84 10.52
C LEU A 222 -16.77 -5.92 9.34
N LYS A 223 -17.34 -6.45 8.27
CA LYS A 223 -17.78 -5.68 7.11
C LYS A 223 -18.85 -4.63 7.49
N GLU A 224 -19.91 -5.03 8.22
CA GLU A 224 -20.98 -4.12 8.68
C GLU A 224 -20.40 -3.00 9.58
N ARG A 225 -19.47 -3.32 10.48
CA ARG A 225 -18.79 -2.32 11.30
C ARG A 225 -17.97 -1.36 10.47
N TYR A 226 -17.26 -1.86 9.46
CA TYR A 226 -16.46 -1.03 8.55
C TYR A 226 -17.35 -0.11 7.70
N GLU A 227 -18.45 -0.62 7.17
CA GLU A 227 -19.43 0.18 6.41
C GLU A 227 -20.07 1.29 7.27
N SER A 228 -20.37 0.99 8.54
CA SER A 228 -20.86 2.00 9.50
C SER A 228 -19.82 3.08 9.76
N PHE A 229 -18.56 2.68 10.00
CA PHE A 229 -17.44 3.60 10.16
C PHE A 229 -17.28 4.53 8.94
N LEU A 230 -17.37 3.99 7.72
CA LEU A 230 -17.26 4.80 6.50
C LEU A 230 -18.40 5.84 6.38
N LYS A 231 -19.63 5.49 6.77
CA LYS A 231 -20.76 6.43 6.79
C LYS A 231 -20.51 7.57 7.77
N GLU A 232 -20.12 7.26 9.00
CA GLU A 232 -19.78 8.26 10.02
C GLU A 232 -18.62 9.17 9.59
N ALA A 233 -17.61 8.61 8.93
CA ALA A 233 -16.45 9.37 8.42
C ALA A 233 -16.85 10.37 7.32
N VAL A 234 -17.88 10.08 6.53
CA VAL A 234 -18.41 11.02 5.52
C VAL A 234 -19.22 12.13 6.19
N GLU A 235 -20.06 11.79 7.17
CA GLU A 235 -20.91 12.76 7.88
C GLU A 235 -20.08 13.77 8.72
N THR A 236 -18.94 13.32 9.25
CA THR A 236 -18.05 14.19 10.06
C THR A 236 -17.06 15.01 9.23
N ALA A 237 -17.00 14.79 7.91
CA ALA A 237 -16.11 15.54 6.99
C ALA A 237 -16.80 16.80 6.38
N VAL A 238 -18.05 17.09 6.75
CA VAL A 238 -18.80 18.30 6.41
C VAL A 238 -18.68 19.30 7.55
#